data_46b72288319947b78e3204f8d5b363a0
#
_entry.id   46b72288319947b78e3204f8d5b363a0
#
_cell.length_a   1.000
_cell.length_b   1.000
_cell.length_c   1.000
_cell.angle_alpha   90.00
_cell.angle_beta   90.00
_cell.angle_gamma   90.00
#
_symmetry.space_group_name_H-M   'P 1'
#
loop_
_entity.id
_entity.type
_entity.pdbx_description
1 polymer ?
#
loop_
_entity_poly.entity_id
_entity_poly.type
_entity_poly.pdbx_seq_one_letter_code
_entity_poly.pdbx_strand_id
1 'polypeptide(L)'
;MHSKALAPEYQGALTKMSVNSSLTDVLAEGVRHLKEAERSGSGGEVARCNLAVAEAHRRLGNVTEADLAWKASYRAARSAEDLGAMAWALWSGGTLARQRGELRLAFRLLGLAADMGKRGGDVVARGYSLAGLAETGRIQGDYRTVAALHEQLLAEARARGEARHTVWALEGIAQIHRNTGSLDTALAMFEEAAELAGNADDRRGRAWALRGIADIVSLRDDPERALTLLSEAELTCREMKLSSALAYNHKMRANVLFRARRYEEARAMYEEALAEFRDMTEPRGEALARLGLVKSLARLGRDRDDTAKDLDELRRTLDRIGLLNAREMVDKAYAELGVAPAGDGTDGETGDGTDGESGRR
;
A
#
# COMPACT_ATOMS: atom_id res chain seq x y z
N MET A 1 11.65 -12.58 -25.17
CA MET A 1 11.28 -11.16 -25.36
C MET A 1 10.17 -10.88 -24.38
N HIS A 2 10.44 -10.08 -23.35
CA HIS A 2 9.38 -9.64 -22.45
C HIS A 2 8.51 -8.63 -23.22
N SER A 3 7.20 -8.79 -23.20
CA SER A 3 6.30 -7.77 -23.73
C SER A 3 6.50 -6.48 -22.93
N LYS A 4 6.47 -5.32 -23.61
CA LYS A 4 6.45 -4.04 -22.92
C LYS A 4 5.37 -4.08 -21.87
N ALA A 5 5.68 -3.65 -20.64
CA ALA A 5 4.74 -3.68 -19.53
C ALA A 5 3.58 -2.74 -19.80
N LEU A 6 2.51 -3.28 -20.34
CA LEU A 6 1.28 -2.56 -20.54
C LEU A 6 0.43 -2.62 -19.25
N ALA A 7 -0.41 -1.62 -19.05
CA ALA A 7 -1.54 -1.75 -18.16
C ALA A 7 -2.37 -2.96 -18.56
N PRO A 8 -3.19 -3.52 -17.64
CA PRO A 8 -4.03 -4.66 -17.96
C PRO A 8 -4.70 -4.51 -19.32
N GLU A 9 -4.80 -5.62 -20.05
CA GLU A 9 -5.38 -5.68 -21.38
C GLU A 9 -6.86 -5.36 -21.34
N TYR A 10 -7.17 -4.08 -21.26
CA TYR A 10 -8.52 -3.58 -21.43
C TYR A 10 -8.72 -3.15 -22.88
N GLN A 11 -9.87 -3.40 -23.40
CA GLN A 11 -10.33 -2.74 -24.61
C GLN A 11 -10.87 -1.35 -24.27
N GLY A 12 -10.77 -0.39 -25.20
CA GLY A 12 -11.30 0.96 -25.00
C GLY A 12 -10.32 1.94 -24.33
N ALA A 13 -10.82 2.84 -23.48
CA ALA A 13 -10.05 3.96 -22.90
C ALA A 13 -8.81 3.55 -22.10
N LEU A 14 -8.74 2.29 -21.63
CA LEU A 14 -7.61 1.75 -20.90
C LEU A 14 -6.53 1.11 -21.78
N THR A 15 -6.79 0.81 -23.05
CA THR A 15 -5.81 0.19 -23.94
C THR A 15 -4.55 1.05 -24.13
N LYS A 16 -4.69 2.37 -24.01
CA LYS A 16 -3.60 3.33 -24.12
C LYS A 16 -2.90 3.59 -22.80
N MET A 17 -3.39 3.02 -21.69
CA MET A 17 -2.84 3.23 -20.36
C MET A 17 -1.62 2.33 -20.16
N SER A 18 -0.46 2.76 -20.62
CA SER A 18 0.80 2.11 -20.26
C SER A 18 1.14 2.41 -18.79
N VAL A 19 2.07 1.62 -18.22
CA VAL A 19 2.60 1.88 -16.87
C VAL A 19 3.32 3.23 -16.74
N ASN A 20 3.75 3.78 -17.87
CA ASN A 20 4.47 5.05 -17.98
C ASN A 20 3.58 6.22 -18.43
N SER A 21 2.26 6.02 -18.59
CA SER A 21 1.35 7.09 -18.99
C SER A 21 1.20 8.15 -17.92
N SER A 22 1.10 9.41 -18.33
CA SER A 22 0.67 10.50 -17.46
C SER A 22 -0.75 10.24 -16.96
N LEU A 23 -0.91 10.13 -15.64
CA LEU A 23 -2.23 9.84 -15.05
C LEU A 23 -3.22 10.98 -15.22
N THR A 24 -2.73 12.22 -15.33
CA THR A 24 -3.58 13.40 -15.64
C THR A 24 -4.12 13.33 -17.06
N ASP A 25 -3.31 12.90 -18.03
CA ASP A 25 -3.75 12.74 -19.42
C ASP A 25 -4.72 11.58 -19.56
N VAL A 26 -4.43 10.45 -18.88
CA VAL A 26 -5.35 9.30 -18.82
C VAL A 26 -6.69 9.70 -18.22
N LEU A 27 -6.70 10.51 -17.18
CA LEU A 27 -7.93 11.02 -16.57
C LEU A 27 -8.71 11.90 -17.55
N ALA A 28 -8.05 12.87 -18.18
CA ALA A 28 -8.69 13.76 -19.14
C ALA A 28 -9.27 13.01 -20.35
N GLU A 29 -8.52 12.06 -20.90
CA GLU A 29 -8.97 11.20 -22.01
C GLU A 29 -10.11 10.27 -21.56
N GLY A 30 -9.99 9.66 -20.36
CA GLY A 30 -11.03 8.81 -19.80
C GLY A 30 -12.37 9.54 -19.62
N VAL A 31 -12.35 10.76 -19.10
CA VAL A 31 -13.55 11.59 -18.93
C VAL A 31 -14.16 11.97 -20.28
N ARG A 32 -13.33 12.27 -21.29
CA ARG A 32 -13.82 12.56 -22.65
C ARG A 32 -14.52 11.35 -23.27
N HIS A 33 -13.87 10.18 -23.23
CA HIS A 33 -14.45 8.93 -23.75
C HIS A 33 -15.70 8.48 -22.99
N LEU A 34 -15.75 8.73 -21.67
CA LEU A 34 -16.94 8.45 -20.87
C LEU A 34 -18.16 9.19 -21.40
N LYS A 35 -18.02 10.49 -21.68
CA LYS A 35 -19.10 11.30 -22.26
C LYS A 35 -19.56 10.78 -23.63
N GLU A 36 -18.66 10.25 -24.44
CA GLU A 36 -18.97 9.64 -25.73
C GLU A 36 -19.70 8.30 -25.54
N ALA A 37 -19.23 7.44 -24.63
CA ALA A 37 -19.83 6.16 -24.31
C ALA A 37 -21.26 6.32 -23.73
N GLU A 38 -21.48 7.30 -22.87
CA GLU A 38 -22.80 7.63 -22.33
C GLU A 38 -23.79 8.06 -23.43
N ARG A 39 -23.33 8.87 -24.42
CA ARG A 39 -24.17 9.26 -25.55
C ARG A 39 -24.48 8.09 -26.49
N SER A 40 -23.56 7.15 -26.67
CA SER A 40 -23.78 5.96 -27.50
C SER A 40 -24.65 4.89 -26.84
N GLY A 41 -24.87 4.99 -25.52
CA GLY A 41 -25.64 4.02 -24.75
C GLY A 41 -24.92 2.66 -24.54
N SER A 42 -23.61 2.60 -24.83
CA SER A 42 -22.81 1.38 -24.64
C SER A 42 -22.43 1.14 -23.20
N GLY A 43 -23.18 0.30 -22.47
CA GLY A 43 -22.93 -0.01 -21.06
C GLY A 43 -21.53 -0.56 -20.80
N GLY A 44 -21.01 -1.41 -21.70
CA GLY A 44 -19.66 -1.95 -21.60
C GLY A 44 -18.58 -0.88 -21.75
N GLU A 45 -18.73 0.08 -22.68
CA GLU A 45 -17.81 1.21 -22.82
C GLU A 45 -17.90 2.16 -21.62
N VAL A 46 -19.11 2.45 -21.11
CA VAL A 46 -19.30 3.24 -19.90
C VAL A 46 -18.58 2.60 -18.71
N ALA A 47 -18.66 1.27 -18.57
CA ALA A 47 -17.95 0.54 -17.50
C ALA A 47 -16.42 0.71 -17.64
N ARG A 48 -15.87 0.52 -18.83
CA ARG A 48 -14.44 0.62 -19.11
C ARG A 48 -13.90 2.04 -18.90
N CYS A 49 -14.63 3.07 -19.36
CA CYS A 49 -14.22 4.45 -19.19
C CYS A 49 -14.25 4.88 -17.70
N ASN A 50 -15.30 4.50 -16.95
CA ASN A 50 -15.36 4.75 -15.52
C ASN A 50 -14.21 4.04 -14.75
N LEU A 51 -13.81 2.83 -15.18
CA LEU A 51 -12.68 2.12 -14.59
C LEU A 51 -11.35 2.88 -14.83
N ALA A 52 -11.14 3.43 -16.05
CA ALA A 52 -9.96 4.24 -16.35
C ALA A 52 -9.90 5.49 -15.45
N VAL A 53 -11.04 6.17 -15.32
CA VAL A 53 -11.19 7.35 -14.46
C VAL A 53 -10.92 6.96 -12.99
N ALA A 54 -11.48 5.85 -12.51
CA ALA A 54 -11.26 5.36 -11.14
C ALA A 54 -9.79 5.10 -10.85
N GLU A 55 -9.09 4.40 -11.75
CA GLU A 55 -7.68 4.06 -11.59
C GLU A 55 -6.76 5.29 -11.68
N ALA A 56 -7.07 6.26 -12.55
CA ALA A 56 -6.33 7.50 -12.61
C ALA A 56 -6.51 8.30 -11.31
N HIS A 57 -7.73 8.50 -10.84
CA HIS A 57 -8.01 9.18 -9.57
C HIS A 57 -7.33 8.48 -8.39
N ARG A 58 -7.44 7.15 -8.29
CA ARG A 58 -6.82 6.37 -7.21
C ARG A 58 -5.30 6.59 -7.15
N ARG A 59 -4.64 6.61 -8.30
CA ARG A 59 -3.17 6.77 -8.38
C ARG A 59 -2.71 8.21 -8.18
N LEU A 60 -3.59 9.18 -8.46
CA LEU A 60 -3.37 10.59 -8.15
C LEU A 60 -3.69 10.95 -6.69
N GLY A 61 -4.23 10.00 -5.89
CA GLY A 61 -4.62 10.25 -4.51
C GLY A 61 -6.02 10.83 -4.32
N ASN A 62 -6.80 10.98 -5.40
CA ASN A 62 -8.17 11.52 -5.36
C ASN A 62 -9.15 10.41 -4.94
N VAL A 63 -9.20 10.12 -3.65
CA VAL A 63 -9.88 8.96 -3.06
C VAL A 63 -11.39 8.98 -3.29
N THR A 64 -12.04 10.13 -3.08
CA THR A 64 -13.48 10.28 -3.21
C THR A 64 -13.95 10.05 -4.64
N GLU A 65 -13.27 10.66 -5.60
CA GLU A 65 -13.55 10.53 -7.03
C GLU A 65 -13.30 9.10 -7.51
N ALA A 66 -12.23 8.45 -7.02
CA ALA A 66 -11.94 7.07 -7.30
C ALA A 66 -13.06 6.14 -6.80
N ASP A 67 -13.59 6.40 -5.58
CA ASP A 67 -14.67 5.61 -4.99
C ASP A 67 -15.98 5.74 -5.80
N LEU A 68 -16.32 6.94 -6.23
CA LEU A 68 -17.48 7.17 -7.08
C LEU A 68 -17.34 6.50 -8.46
N ALA A 69 -16.18 6.59 -9.07
CA ALA A 69 -15.93 6.10 -10.42
C ALA A 69 -15.92 4.56 -10.49
N TRP A 70 -15.25 3.84 -9.55
CA TRP A 70 -15.29 2.37 -9.58
C TRP A 70 -16.70 1.82 -9.33
N LYS A 71 -17.51 2.46 -8.46
CA LYS A 71 -18.91 2.10 -8.25
C LYS A 71 -19.76 2.35 -9.49
N ALA A 72 -19.51 3.43 -10.23
CA ALA A 72 -20.16 3.71 -11.51
C ALA A 72 -19.77 2.63 -12.56
N SER A 73 -18.49 2.29 -12.66
CA SER A 73 -17.98 1.20 -13.50
C SER A 73 -18.70 -0.12 -13.20
N TYR A 74 -18.80 -0.50 -11.92
CA TYR A 74 -19.48 -1.73 -11.52
C TYR A 74 -20.97 -1.73 -11.90
N ARG A 75 -21.68 -0.62 -11.67
CA ARG A 75 -23.11 -0.51 -12.04
C ARG A 75 -23.31 -0.65 -13.54
N ALA A 76 -22.48 0.02 -14.35
CA ALA A 76 -22.56 -0.09 -15.81
C ALA A 76 -22.23 -1.50 -16.31
N ALA A 77 -21.18 -2.12 -15.77
CA ALA A 77 -20.80 -3.50 -16.08
C ALA A 77 -21.91 -4.50 -15.71
N ARG A 78 -22.54 -4.32 -14.55
CA ARG A 78 -23.66 -5.15 -14.11
C ARG A 78 -24.88 -5.02 -15.02
N SER A 79 -25.21 -3.79 -15.45
CA SER A 79 -26.32 -3.56 -16.39
C SER A 79 -26.06 -4.14 -17.78
N ALA A 80 -24.78 -4.26 -18.15
CA ALA A 80 -24.35 -4.89 -19.40
C ALA A 80 -24.11 -6.42 -19.27
N GLU A 81 -24.32 -7.00 -18.07
CA GLU A 81 -24.05 -8.41 -17.73
C GLU A 81 -22.60 -8.86 -18.04
N ASP A 82 -21.65 -7.91 -18.07
CA ASP A 82 -20.23 -8.14 -18.34
C ASP A 82 -19.48 -8.53 -17.07
N LEU A 83 -19.32 -9.83 -16.83
CA LEU A 83 -18.63 -10.37 -15.65
C LEU A 83 -17.16 -9.96 -15.58
N GLY A 84 -16.47 -9.83 -16.71
CA GLY A 84 -15.08 -9.37 -16.77
C GLY A 84 -14.96 -7.92 -16.32
N ALA A 85 -15.78 -7.02 -16.87
CA ALA A 85 -15.82 -5.63 -16.44
C ALA A 85 -16.22 -5.47 -14.96
N MET A 86 -17.17 -6.31 -14.47
CA MET A 86 -17.51 -6.35 -13.04
C MET A 86 -16.30 -6.75 -12.19
N ALA A 87 -15.52 -7.73 -12.60
CA ALA A 87 -14.31 -8.18 -11.91
C ALA A 87 -13.30 -7.04 -11.78
N TRP A 88 -13.07 -6.31 -12.86
CA TRP A 88 -12.15 -5.19 -12.86
C TRP A 88 -12.62 -4.01 -12.00
N ALA A 89 -13.89 -3.68 -12.01
CA ALA A 89 -14.45 -2.64 -11.15
C ALA A 89 -14.31 -3.01 -9.67
N LEU A 90 -14.60 -4.27 -9.30
CA LEU A 90 -14.42 -4.78 -7.94
C LEU A 90 -12.96 -4.81 -7.51
N TRP A 91 -12.04 -5.16 -8.43
CA TRP A 91 -10.59 -5.10 -8.18
C TRP A 91 -10.13 -3.68 -7.88
N SER A 92 -10.60 -2.69 -8.64
CA SER A 92 -10.28 -1.27 -8.41
C SER A 92 -10.79 -0.83 -7.04
N GLY A 93 -12.05 -1.14 -6.70
CA GLY A 93 -12.63 -0.85 -5.38
C GLY A 93 -11.89 -1.54 -4.24
N GLY A 94 -11.50 -2.81 -4.42
CA GLY A 94 -10.71 -3.56 -3.44
C GLY A 94 -9.31 -3.00 -3.22
N THR A 95 -8.67 -2.54 -4.29
CA THR A 95 -7.36 -1.89 -4.23
C THR A 95 -7.45 -0.52 -3.53
N LEU A 96 -8.51 0.25 -3.78
CA LEU A 96 -8.78 1.50 -3.08
C LEU A 96 -9.05 1.26 -1.59
N ALA A 97 -9.88 0.27 -1.26
CA ALA A 97 -10.17 -0.10 0.13
C ALA A 97 -8.90 -0.49 0.89
N ARG A 98 -8.01 -1.26 0.25
CA ARG A 98 -6.69 -1.61 0.81
C ARG A 98 -5.83 -0.38 1.07
N GLN A 99 -5.80 0.58 0.15
CA GLN A 99 -5.07 1.84 0.28
C GLN A 99 -5.59 2.66 1.47
N ARG A 100 -6.90 2.64 1.70
CA ARG A 100 -7.57 3.30 2.84
C ARG A 100 -7.44 2.55 4.17
N GLY A 101 -6.78 1.39 4.20
CA GLY A 101 -6.68 0.55 5.39
C GLY A 101 -7.96 -0.25 5.72
N GLU A 102 -8.97 -0.22 4.85
CA GLU A 102 -10.22 -0.99 4.99
C GLU A 102 -10.01 -2.45 4.55
N LEU A 103 -9.12 -3.17 5.24
CA LEU A 103 -8.60 -4.46 4.78
C LEU A 103 -9.67 -5.54 4.67
N ARG A 104 -10.67 -5.55 5.57
CA ARG A 104 -11.81 -6.49 5.48
C ARG A 104 -12.64 -6.26 4.22
N LEU A 105 -12.87 -4.99 3.87
CA LEU A 105 -13.56 -4.62 2.63
C LEU A 105 -12.71 -4.99 1.41
N ALA A 106 -11.42 -4.74 1.45
CA ALA A 106 -10.47 -5.10 0.40
C ALA A 106 -10.52 -6.62 0.11
N PHE A 107 -10.40 -7.47 1.13
CA PHE A 107 -10.52 -8.93 0.97
C PHE A 107 -11.82 -9.34 0.32
N ARG A 108 -12.94 -8.79 0.77
CA ARG A 108 -14.26 -9.11 0.20
C ARG A 108 -14.37 -8.71 -1.26
N LEU A 109 -13.99 -7.48 -1.60
CA LEU A 109 -14.08 -6.98 -2.98
C LEU A 109 -13.14 -7.73 -3.92
N LEU A 110 -11.89 -7.98 -3.50
CA LEU A 110 -10.90 -8.72 -4.30
C LEU A 110 -11.29 -10.19 -4.45
N GLY A 111 -11.87 -10.81 -3.42
CA GLY A 111 -12.41 -12.18 -3.52
C GLY A 111 -13.56 -12.28 -4.53
N LEU A 112 -14.50 -11.34 -4.48
CA LEU A 112 -15.59 -11.26 -5.47
C LEU A 112 -15.05 -10.99 -6.88
N ALA A 113 -14.04 -10.13 -7.02
CA ALA A 113 -13.39 -9.85 -8.29
C ALA A 113 -12.72 -11.10 -8.88
N ALA A 114 -12.02 -11.89 -8.06
CA ALA A 114 -11.40 -13.15 -8.50
C ALA A 114 -12.46 -14.18 -8.96
N ASP A 115 -13.61 -14.27 -8.26
CA ASP A 115 -14.71 -15.15 -8.65
C ASP A 115 -15.37 -14.68 -9.96
N MET A 116 -15.67 -13.39 -10.08
CA MET A 116 -16.24 -12.83 -11.30
C MET A 116 -15.29 -13.01 -12.50
N GLY A 117 -13.99 -12.78 -12.33
CA GLY A 117 -12.97 -13.03 -13.36
C GLY A 117 -12.94 -14.49 -13.79
N LYS A 118 -13.02 -15.43 -12.82
CA LYS A 118 -13.12 -16.87 -13.13
C LYS A 118 -14.37 -17.21 -13.94
N ARG A 119 -15.53 -16.73 -13.51
CA ARG A 119 -16.82 -17.00 -14.15
C ARG A 119 -16.94 -16.36 -15.53
N GLY A 120 -16.37 -15.16 -15.70
CA GLY A 120 -16.35 -14.42 -16.96
C GLY A 120 -15.22 -14.85 -17.92
N GLY A 121 -14.35 -15.78 -17.50
CA GLY A 121 -13.20 -16.20 -18.32
C GLY A 121 -12.09 -15.15 -18.44
N ASP A 122 -12.15 -14.06 -17.67
CA ASP A 122 -11.11 -13.02 -17.64
C ASP A 122 -9.96 -13.43 -16.69
N VAL A 123 -9.01 -14.20 -17.25
CA VAL A 123 -7.85 -14.71 -16.49
C VAL A 123 -6.95 -13.59 -15.97
N VAL A 124 -6.92 -12.43 -16.65
CA VAL A 124 -6.10 -11.29 -16.27
C VAL A 124 -6.71 -10.58 -15.06
N ALA A 125 -8.02 -10.24 -15.09
CA ALA A 125 -8.73 -9.68 -13.95
C ALA A 125 -8.63 -10.59 -12.72
N ARG A 126 -8.75 -11.91 -12.91
CA ARG A 126 -8.55 -12.88 -11.85
C ARG A 126 -7.14 -12.82 -11.26
N GLY A 127 -6.10 -12.80 -12.10
CA GLY A 127 -4.71 -12.73 -11.65
C GLY A 127 -4.42 -11.48 -10.82
N TYR A 128 -4.88 -10.31 -11.28
CA TYR A 128 -4.79 -9.05 -10.53
C TYR A 128 -5.51 -9.10 -9.18
N SER A 129 -6.68 -9.74 -9.15
CA SER A 129 -7.47 -9.83 -7.93
C SER A 129 -6.81 -10.75 -6.90
N LEU A 130 -6.26 -11.88 -7.33
CA LEU A 130 -5.49 -12.79 -6.48
C LEU A 130 -4.21 -12.14 -5.96
N ALA A 131 -3.48 -11.39 -6.80
CA ALA A 131 -2.33 -10.61 -6.38
C ALA A 131 -2.71 -9.53 -5.34
N GLY A 132 -3.86 -8.87 -5.53
CA GLY A 132 -4.39 -7.94 -4.56
C GLY A 132 -4.72 -8.58 -3.21
N LEU A 133 -5.28 -9.79 -3.21
CA LEU A 133 -5.52 -10.58 -1.99
C LEU A 133 -4.22 -10.92 -1.28
N ALA A 134 -3.21 -11.39 -2.02
CA ALA A 134 -1.90 -11.72 -1.47
C ALA A 134 -1.25 -10.48 -0.82
N GLU A 135 -1.26 -9.35 -1.51
CA GLU A 135 -0.73 -8.10 -0.98
C GLU A 135 -1.49 -7.62 0.26
N THR A 136 -2.82 -7.80 0.30
CA THR A 136 -3.62 -7.44 1.48
C THR A 136 -3.26 -8.32 2.68
N GLY A 137 -3.09 -9.63 2.49
CA GLY A 137 -2.62 -10.56 3.53
C GLY A 137 -1.21 -10.23 4.03
N ARG A 138 -0.31 -9.86 3.11
CA ARG A 138 1.04 -9.41 3.46
C ARG A 138 1.02 -8.17 4.37
N ILE A 139 0.12 -7.21 4.09
CA ILE A 139 -0.05 -6.02 4.93
C ILE A 139 -0.52 -6.38 6.34
N GLN A 140 -1.32 -7.42 6.48
CA GLN A 140 -1.77 -7.93 7.78
C GLN A 140 -0.73 -8.79 8.51
N GLY A 141 0.39 -9.14 7.85
CA GLY A 141 1.43 -10.00 8.42
C GLY A 141 1.18 -11.50 8.23
N ASP A 142 0.17 -11.89 7.44
CA ASP A 142 -0.10 -13.30 7.10
C ASP A 142 0.85 -13.80 6.00
N TYR A 143 2.15 -13.78 6.31
CA TYR A 143 3.20 -14.15 5.35
C TYR A 143 3.13 -15.60 4.91
N ARG A 144 2.64 -16.48 5.79
CA ARG A 144 2.59 -17.92 5.49
C ARG A 144 1.54 -18.25 4.43
N THR A 145 0.35 -17.72 4.59
CA THR A 145 -0.77 -17.97 3.65
C THR A 145 -0.53 -17.32 2.30
N VAL A 146 0.07 -16.14 2.26
CA VAL A 146 0.24 -15.40 1.00
C VAL A 146 1.51 -15.77 0.23
N ALA A 147 2.51 -16.38 0.86
CA ALA A 147 3.75 -16.78 0.18
C ALA A 147 3.47 -17.71 -1.01
N ALA A 148 2.72 -18.80 -0.78
CA ALA A 148 2.37 -19.75 -1.84
C ALA A 148 1.57 -19.08 -2.99
N LEU A 149 0.71 -18.12 -2.66
CA LEU A 149 -0.06 -17.37 -3.67
C LEU A 149 0.84 -16.47 -4.51
N HIS A 150 1.78 -15.76 -3.91
CA HIS A 150 2.76 -14.96 -4.65
C HIS A 150 3.67 -15.83 -5.54
N GLU A 151 4.13 -16.97 -5.04
CA GLU A 151 4.93 -17.94 -5.82
C GLU A 151 4.16 -18.47 -7.03
N GLN A 152 2.88 -18.80 -6.85
CA GLN A 152 2.01 -19.20 -7.95
C GLN A 152 1.88 -18.08 -8.99
N LEU A 153 1.64 -16.85 -8.54
CA LEU A 153 1.52 -15.68 -9.43
C LEU A 153 2.82 -15.43 -10.20
N LEU A 154 3.97 -15.59 -9.54
CA LEU A 154 5.27 -15.46 -10.19
C LEU A 154 5.48 -16.51 -11.28
N ALA A 155 5.16 -17.77 -10.98
CA ALA A 155 5.26 -18.87 -11.94
C ALA A 155 4.36 -18.64 -13.17
N GLU A 156 3.10 -18.25 -12.95
CA GLU A 156 2.15 -17.96 -14.02
C GLU A 156 2.58 -16.74 -14.85
N ALA A 157 3.08 -15.65 -14.24
CA ALA A 157 3.53 -14.46 -14.94
C ALA A 157 4.78 -14.75 -15.79
N ARG A 158 5.76 -15.48 -15.24
CA ARG A 158 6.95 -15.93 -15.98
C ARG A 158 6.59 -16.82 -17.17
N ALA A 159 5.66 -17.76 -16.99
CA ALA A 159 5.21 -18.65 -18.08
C ALA A 159 4.55 -17.88 -19.25
N ARG A 160 3.90 -16.75 -18.96
CA ARG A 160 3.30 -15.85 -19.97
C ARG A 160 4.28 -14.82 -20.55
N GLY A 161 5.49 -14.71 -19.99
CA GLY A 161 6.45 -13.67 -20.37
C GLY A 161 6.00 -12.25 -19.98
N GLU A 162 5.17 -12.12 -18.94
CA GLU A 162 4.52 -10.88 -18.54
C GLU A 162 5.36 -10.15 -17.51
N ALA A 163 6.13 -9.15 -17.94
CA ALA A 163 7.10 -8.47 -17.13
C ALA A 163 6.48 -7.78 -15.89
N ARG A 164 5.36 -7.08 -16.06
CA ARG A 164 4.75 -6.30 -14.98
C ARG A 164 4.29 -7.17 -13.80
N HIS A 165 3.58 -8.27 -14.08
CA HIS A 165 3.15 -9.18 -13.02
C HIS A 165 4.31 -9.91 -12.38
N THR A 166 5.35 -10.22 -13.18
CA THR A 166 6.59 -10.80 -12.65
C THR A 166 7.26 -9.84 -11.67
N VAL A 167 7.43 -8.57 -12.03
CA VAL A 167 7.96 -7.52 -11.14
C VAL A 167 7.13 -7.42 -9.87
N TRP A 168 5.81 -7.33 -9.99
CA TRP A 168 4.93 -7.22 -8.81
C TRP A 168 5.00 -8.45 -7.90
N ALA A 169 5.01 -9.66 -8.46
CA ALA A 169 5.13 -10.89 -7.69
C ALA A 169 6.48 -10.98 -6.97
N LEU A 170 7.59 -10.65 -7.67
CA LEU A 170 8.92 -10.59 -7.08
C LEU A 170 8.99 -9.62 -5.91
N GLU A 171 8.45 -8.40 -6.06
CA GLU A 171 8.41 -7.40 -4.99
C GLU A 171 7.60 -7.89 -3.78
N GLY A 172 6.46 -8.56 -4.01
CA GLY A 172 5.65 -9.11 -2.93
C GLY A 172 6.40 -10.18 -2.14
N ILE A 173 7.07 -11.13 -2.81
CA ILE A 173 7.87 -12.17 -2.18
C ILE A 173 9.09 -11.57 -1.48
N ALA A 174 9.79 -10.64 -2.13
CA ALA A 174 10.93 -9.94 -1.54
C ALA A 174 10.57 -9.23 -0.22
N GLN A 175 9.39 -8.59 -0.16
CA GLN A 175 8.90 -7.99 1.09
C GLN A 175 8.64 -9.03 2.19
N ILE A 176 8.17 -10.22 1.85
CA ILE A 176 8.01 -11.31 2.82
C ILE A 176 9.38 -11.72 3.36
N HIS A 177 10.36 -12.00 2.49
CA HIS A 177 11.72 -12.33 2.88
C HIS A 177 12.38 -11.23 3.73
N ARG A 178 12.19 -9.99 3.35
CA ARG A 178 12.67 -8.83 4.13
C ARG A 178 12.08 -8.83 5.54
N ASN A 179 10.76 -9.07 5.69
CA ASN A 179 10.07 -9.04 6.98
C ASN A 179 10.41 -10.26 7.85
N THR A 180 10.80 -11.38 7.25
CA THR A 180 11.23 -12.59 7.94
C THR A 180 12.75 -12.68 8.19
N GLY A 181 13.51 -11.65 7.80
CA GLY A 181 14.95 -11.54 8.05
C GLY A 181 15.84 -12.14 6.97
N SER A 182 15.28 -12.73 5.91
CA SER A 182 16.05 -13.31 4.78
C SER A 182 16.51 -12.19 3.81
N LEU A 183 17.38 -11.28 4.29
CA LEU A 183 17.74 -10.06 3.58
C LEU A 183 18.48 -10.30 2.26
N ASP A 184 19.32 -11.33 2.15
CA ASP A 184 20.03 -11.66 0.89
C ASP A 184 19.06 -12.07 -0.20
N THR A 185 18.11 -12.95 0.12
CA THR A 185 17.05 -13.38 -0.81
C THR A 185 16.18 -12.20 -1.22
N ALA A 186 15.79 -11.36 -0.26
CA ALA A 186 15.00 -10.17 -0.54
C ALA A 186 15.71 -9.20 -1.49
N LEU A 187 17.01 -8.97 -1.26
CA LEU A 187 17.82 -8.10 -2.12
C LEU A 187 17.89 -8.63 -3.55
N ALA A 188 18.24 -9.90 -3.72
CA ALA A 188 18.34 -10.52 -5.04
C ALA A 188 17.03 -10.43 -5.82
N MET A 189 15.88 -10.62 -5.14
CA MET A 189 14.56 -10.51 -5.77
C MET A 189 14.19 -9.07 -6.16
N PHE A 190 14.55 -8.08 -5.33
CA PHE A 190 14.34 -6.67 -5.69
C PHE A 190 15.26 -6.26 -6.85
N GLU A 191 16.51 -6.74 -6.90
CA GLU A 191 17.44 -6.48 -8.00
C GLU A 191 16.93 -7.11 -9.32
N GLU A 192 16.45 -8.36 -9.28
CA GLU A 192 15.79 -9.00 -10.43
C GLU A 192 14.57 -8.20 -10.90
N ALA A 193 13.74 -7.72 -9.96
CA ALA A 193 12.57 -6.91 -10.28
C ALA A 193 12.97 -5.57 -10.93
N ALA A 194 14.01 -4.90 -10.43
CA ALA A 194 14.51 -3.64 -10.98
C ALA A 194 15.08 -3.80 -12.39
N GLU A 195 15.85 -4.87 -12.62
CA GLU A 195 16.40 -5.19 -13.93
C GLU A 195 15.29 -5.52 -14.94
N LEU A 196 14.35 -6.39 -14.55
CA LEU A 196 13.22 -6.77 -15.41
C LEU A 196 12.36 -5.56 -15.76
N ALA A 197 12.07 -4.70 -14.78
CA ALA A 197 11.32 -3.47 -14.98
C ALA A 197 12.06 -2.50 -15.93
N GLY A 198 13.38 -2.37 -15.78
CA GLY A 198 14.22 -1.58 -16.68
C GLY A 198 14.17 -2.10 -18.12
N ASN A 199 14.34 -3.40 -18.31
CA ASN A 199 14.30 -4.04 -19.63
C ASN A 199 12.92 -3.97 -20.32
N ALA A 200 11.84 -3.88 -19.52
CA ALA A 200 10.46 -3.77 -20.01
C ALA A 200 9.98 -2.31 -20.14
N ASP A 201 10.82 -1.31 -19.83
CA ASP A 201 10.46 0.11 -19.73
C ASP A 201 9.32 0.36 -18.71
N ASP A 202 9.24 -0.45 -17.67
CA ASP A 202 8.34 -0.23 -16.54
C ASP A 202 9.00 0.67 -15.48
N ARG A 203 9.00 1.97 -15.76
CA ARG A 203 9.60 2.99 -14.88
C ARG A 203 8.99 2.95 -13.48
N ARG A 204 7.69 2.69 -13.35
CA ARG A 204 6.99 2.60 -12.07
C ARG A 204 7.43 1.38 -11.27
N GLY A 205 7.43 0.20 -11.88
CA GLY A 205 7.91 -1.03 -11.25
C GLY A 205 9.38 -0.86 -10.80
N ARG A 206 10.22 -0.27 -11.65
CA ARG A 206 11.62 0.01 -11.31
C ARG A 206 11.75 0.93 -10.09
N ALA A 207 10.96 2.00 -9.99
CA ALA A 207 10.99 2.89 -8.83
C ALA A 207 10.58 2.18 -7.53
N TRP A 208 9.64 1.25 -7.58
CA TRP A 208 9.24 0.44 -6.43
C TRP A 208 10.33 -0.55 -6.01
N ALA A 209 10.94 -1.23 -6.97
CA ALA A 209 12.04 -2.15 -6.69
C ALA A 209 13.26 -1.42 -6.10
N LEU A 210 13.64 -0.24 -6.63
CA LEU A 210 14.70 0.60 -6.08
C LEU A 210 14.44 0.99 -4.62
N ARG A 211 13.19 1.30 -4.27
CA ARG A 211 12.82 1.56 -2.87
C ARG A 211 13.00 0.33 -1.99
N GLY A 212 12.70 -0.87 -2.50
CA GLY A 212 12.94 -2.14 -1.80
C GLY A 212 14.43 -2.39 -1.58
N ILE A 213 15.27 -2.18 -2.61
CA ILE A 213 16.73 -2.28 -2.52
C ILE A 213 17.27 -1.29 -1.48
N ALA A 214 16.81 -0.04 -1.52
CA ALA A 214 17.23 1.00 -0.59
C ALA A 214 16.94 0.62 0.87
N ASP A 215 15.79 0.01 1.14
CA ASP A 215 15.46 -0.48 2.49
C ASP A 215 16.46 -1.53 2.98
N ILE A 216 16.79 -2.53 2.13
CA ILE A 216 17.76 -3.58 2.47
C ILE A 216 19.17 -3.01 2.64
N VAL A 217 19.61 -2.15 1.73
CA VAL A 217 20.94 -1.51 1.76
C VAL A 217 21.11 -0.68 3.05
N SER A 218 20.07 0.07 3.44
CA SER A 218 20.05 0.81 4.71
C SER A 218 20.11 -0.10 5.93
N LEU A 219 19.48 -1.28 5.88
CA LEU A 219 19.58 -2.27 6.97
C LEU A 219 20.97 -2.90 7.08
N ARG A 220 21.80 -2.77 6.03
CA ARG A 220 23.22 -3.20 5.98
C ARG A 220 24.20 -2.05 6.25
N ASP A 221 23.71 -0.98 6.85
CA ASP A 221 24.50 0.18 7.28
C ASP A 221 25.17 0.97 6.13
N ASP A 222 24.51 1.01 4.95
CA ASP A 222 24.93 1.85 3.81
C ASP A 222 23.82 2.89 3.48
N PRO A 223 23.67 3.93 4.34
CA PRO A 223 22.61 4.91 4.16
C PRO A 223 22.79 5.80 2.92
N GLU A 224 24.03 6.11 2.52
CA GLU A 224 24.27 7.00 1.38
C GLU A 224 23.86 6.35 0.06
N ARG A 225 24.18 5.08 -0.13
CA ARG A 225 23.70 4.31 -1.28
C ARG A 225 22.17 4.20 -1.26
N ALA A 226 21.57 3.97 -0.10
CA ALA A 226 20.11 3.92 0.04
C ALA A 226 19.46 5.25 -0.35
N LEU A 227 19.99 6.38 0.11
CA LEU A 227 19.49 7.72 -0.23
C LEU A 227 19.62 8.03 -1.73
N THR A 228 20.70 7.58 -2.38
CA THR A 228 20.89 7.71 -3.83
C THR A 228 19.80 6.95 -4.60
N LEU A 229 19.53 5.69 -4.24
CA LEU A 229 18.49 4.89 -4.87
C LEU A 229 17.10 5.50 -4.69
N LEU A 230 16.82 6.07 -3.51
CA LEU A 230 15.55 6.76 -3.24
C LEU A 230 15.42 8.05 -4.03
N SER A 231 16.51 8.77 -4.30
CA SER A 231 16.50 9.97 -5.16
C SER A 231 16.15 9.62 -6.60
N GLU A 232 16.67 8.51 -7.12
CA GLU A 232 16.30 8.01 -8.46
C GLU A 232 14.82 7.62 -8.54
N ALA A 233 14.32 6.90 -7.54
CA ALA A 233 12.91 6.53 -7.45
C ALA A 233 12.00 7.76 -7.32
N GLU A 234 12.41 8.77 -6.55
CA GLU A 234 11.69 10.03 -6.36
C GLU A 234 11.52 10.79 -7.68
N LEU A 235 12.59 10.93 -8.46
CA LEU A 235 12.51 11.57 -9.77
C LEU A 235 11.43 10.94 -10.64
N THR A 236 11.41 9.63 -10.73
CA THR A 236 10.38 8.90 -11.47
C THR A 236 8.97 9.18 -10.92
N CYS A 237 8.79 9.17 -9.59
CA CYS A 237 7.49 9.46 -8.97
C CYS A 237 7.00 10.87 -9.30
N ARG A 238 7.89 11.87 -9.29
CA ARG A 238 7.56 13.26 -9.62
C ARG A 238 7.20 13.43 -11.10
N GLU A 239 8.00 12.90 -12.01
CA GLU A 239 7.76 12.96 -13.45
C GLU A 239 6.43 12.30 -13.85
N MET A 240 6.09 11.17 -13.24
CA MET A 240 4.87 10.42 -13.49
C MET A 240 3.68 10.89 -12.64
N LYS A 241 3.86 11.89 -11.78
CA LYS A 241 2.84 12.40 -10.85
C LYS A 241 2.21 11.29 -9.99
N LEU A 242 3.04 10.42 -9.44
CA LEU A 242 2.62 9.28 -8.60
C LEU A 242 2.60 9.69 -7.13
N SER A 243 1.61 10.48 -6.70
CA SER A 243 1.54 11.08 -5.36
C SER A 243 1.69 10.04 -4.23
N SER A 244 0.95 8.94 -4.28
CA SER A 244 1.05 7.89 -3.26
C SER A 244 2.43 7.22 -3.23
N ALA A 245 3.02 6.93 -4.40
CA ALA A 245 4.36 6.35 -4.47
C ALA A 245 5.43 7.30 -3.94
N LEU A 246 5.27 8.61 -4.19
CA LEU A 246 6.14 9.67 -3.69
C LEU A 246 6.10 9.74 -2.16
N ALA A 247 4.92 9.78 -1.56
CA ALA A 247 4.76 9.80 -0.11
C ALA A 247 5.40 8.57 0.56
N TYR A 248 5.23 7.37 -0.02
CA TYR A 248 5.92 6.18 0.46
C TYR A 248 7.44 6.23 0.26
N ASN A 249 7.94 6.95 -0.77
CA ASN A 249 9.37 7.17 -0.99
C ASN A 249 9.94 8.10 0.07
N HIS A 250 9.27 9.22 0.38
CA HIS A 250 9.65 10.14 1.45
C HIS A 250 9.68 9.44 2.81
N LYS A 251 8.63 8.65 3.13
CA LYS A 251 8.62 7.83 4.34
C LYS A 251 9.81 6.85 4.38
N MET A 252 10.19 6.23 3.26
CA MET A 252 11.36 5.34 3.23
C MET A 252 12.67 6.11 3.43
N ARG A 253 12.81 7.29 2.82
CA ARG A 253 13.94 8.21 3.05
C ARG A 253 14.07 8.56 4.54
N ALA A 254 12.94 8.88 5.18
CA ALA A 254 12.91 9.13 6.63
C ALA A 254 13.36 7.91 7.45
N ASN A 255 12.97 6.69 7.07
CA ASN A 255 13.43 5.46 7.73
C ASN A 255 14.95 5.29 7.61
N VAL A 256 15.53 5.58 6.42
CA VAL A 256 16.99 5.51 6.19
C VAL A 256 17.72 6.52 7.07
N LEU A 257 17.26 7.77 7.08
CA LEU A 257 17.82 8.83 7.91
C LEU A 257 17.75 8.50 9.40
N PHE A 258 16.63 7.95 9.85
CA PHE A 258 16.46 7.52 11.25
C PHE A 258 17.47 6.43 11.64
N ARG A 259 17.68 5.41 10.80
CA ARG A 259 18.68 4.35 11.03
C ARG A 259 20.10 4.91 11.04
N ALA A 260 20.39 5.89 10.16
CA ALA A 260 21.65 6.63 10.13
C ALA A 260 21.83 7.60 11.31
N ARG A 261 20.91 7.63 12.28
CA ARG A 261 20.86 8.54 13.45
C ARG A 261 20.79 10.03 13.08
N ARG A 262 20.40 10.37 11.86
CA ARG A 262 20.13 11.73 11.39
C ARG A 262 18.70 12.13 11.78
N TYR A 263 18.43 12.19 13.10
CA TYR A 263 17.06 12.24 13.62
C TYR A 263 16.30 13.52 13.27
N GLU A 264 16.97 14.68 13.19
CA GLU A 264 16.33 15.95 12.78
C GLU A 264 15.86 15.88 11.32
N GLU A 265 16.71 15.36 10.43
CA GLU A 265 16.35 15.19 9.02
C GLU A 265 15.25 14.12 8.86
N ALA A 266 15.32 13.04 9.63
CA ALA A 266 14.29 12.01 9.63
C ALA A 266 12.95 12.60 10.10
N ARG A 267 12.94 13.44 11.15
CA ARG A 267 11.75 14.13 11.64
C ARG A 267 11.11 14.96 10.52
N ALA A 268 11.89 15.85 9.91
CA ALA A 268 11.37 16.72 8.84
C ALA A 268 10.75 15.91 7.68
N MET A 269 11.41 14.82 7.27
CA MET A 269 10.94 13.96 6.18
C MET A 269 9.70 13.14 6.58
N TYR A 270 9.56 12.72 7.86
CA TYR A 270 8.33 12.09 8.33
C TYR A 270 7.17 13.09 8.41
N GLU A 271 7.40 14.34 8.79
CA GLU A 271 6.41 15.42 8.79
C GLU A 271 5.87 15.67 7.37
N GLU A 272 6.76 15.74 6.38
CA GLU A 272 6.40 15.87 4.97
C GLU A 272 5.54 14.68 4.48
N ALA A 273 6.00 13.46 4.69
CA ALA A 273 5.27 12.25 4.31
C ALA A 273 3.91 12.15 5.02
N LEU A 274 3.84 12.56 6.29
CA LEU A 274 2.60 12.57 7.08
C LEU A 274 1.56 13.54 6.48
N ALA A 275 1.98 14.74 6.07
CA ALA A 275 1.12 15.70 5.40
C ALA A 275 0.60 15.15 4.07
N GLU A 276 1.47 14.56 3.25
CA GLU A 276 1.09 13.94 1.97
C GLU A 276 0.06 12.81 2.15
N PHE A 277 0.25 11.91 3.15
CA PHE A 277 -0.71 10.83 3.41
C PHE A 277 -2.06 11.33 3.92
N ARG A 278 -2.08 12.42 4.71
CA ARG A 278 -3.32 13.06 5.16
C ARG A 278 -4.09 13.67 3.99
N ASP A 279 -3.42 14.40 3.11
CA ASP A 279 -4.03 14.99 1.93
C ASP A 279 -4.67 13.93 1.01
N MET A 280 -4.05 12.75 0.93
CA MET A 280 -4.57 11.62 0.15
C MET A 280 -5.57 10.74 0.91
N THR A 281 -5.87 11.03 2.16
CA THR A 281 -6.72 10.17 3.02
C THR A 281 -6.23 8.72 3.03
N GLU A 282 -4.92 8.53 3.27
CA GLU A 282 -4.26 7.21 3.26
C GLU A 282 -3.81 6.82 4.69
N PRO A 283 -4.71 6.22 5.51
CA PRO A 283 -4.50 6.04 6.95
C PRO A 283 -3.35 5.09 7.30
N ARG A 284 -3.01 4.15 6.40
CA ARG A 284 -1.88 3.23 6.64
C ARG A 284 -0.55 3.96 6.54
N GLY A 285 -0.35 4.77 5.51
CA GLY A 285 0.85 5.58 5.35
C GLY A 285 0.97 6.63 6.45
N GLU A 286 -0.15 7.28 6.77
CA GLU A 286 -0.24 8.21 7.88
C GLU A 286 0.23 7.59 9.19
N ALA A 287 -0.31 6.42 9.56
CA ALA A 287 0.06 5.73 10.80
C ALA A 287 1.55 5.33 10.82
N LEU A 288 2.09 4.83 9.71
CA LEU A 288 3.50 4.44 9.61
C LEU A 288 4.45 5.65 9.65
N ALA A 289 4.09 6.78 9.03
CA ALA A 289 4.87 8.01 9.09
C ALA A 289 4.82 8.61 10.51
N ARG A 290 3.64 8.60 11.15
CA ARG A 290 3.47 9.06 12.54
C ARG A 290 4.32 8.23 13.51
N LEU A 291 4.37 6.91 13.36
CA LEU A 291 5.24 6.06 14.18
C LEU A 291 6.72 6.46 14.05
N GLY A 292 7.19 6.68 12.82
CA GLY A 292 8.55 7.14 12.58
C GLY A 292 8.83 8.52 13.18
N LEU A 293 7.87 9.44 13.08
CA LEU A 293 7.95 10.77 13.68
C LEU A 293 8.06 10.70 15.21
N VAL A 294 7.20 9.93 15.88
CA VAL A 294 7.24 9.73 17.34
C VAL A 294 8.59 9.17 17.77
N LYS A 295 9.11 8.17 17.06
CA LYS A 295 10.44 7.61 17.32
C LYS A 295 11.55 8.65 17.16
N SER A 296 11.49 9.50 16.12
CA SER A 296 12.48 10.54 15.88
C SER A 296 12.45 11.60 16.99
N LEU A 297 11.26 12.06 17.38
CA LEU A 297 11.08 13.01 18.46
C LEU A 297 11.61 12.47 19.81
N ALA A 298 11.35 11.22 20.12
CA ALA A 298 11.87 10.57 21.33
C ALA A 298 13.41 10.52 21.34
N ARG A 299 14.05 10.25 20.19
CA ARG A 299 15.52 10.30 20.06
C ARG A 299 16.09 11.71 20.15
N LEU A 300 15.28 12.73 19.89
CA LEU A 300 15.62 14.14 20.03
C LEU A 300 15.32 14.72 21.42
N GLY A 301 14.90 13.89 22.37
CA GLY A 301 14.72 14.28 23.77
C GLY A 301 13.28 14.66 24.15
N ARG A 302 12.28 14.29 23.34
CA ARG A 302 10.88 14.44 23.72
C ARG A 302 10.60 13.70 25.03
N ASP A 303 9.72 14.27 25.85
CA ASP A 303 9.28 13.69 27.12
C ASP A 303 8.73 12.26 26.94
N ARG A 304 8.99 11.40 27.94
CA ARG A 304 8.63 9.98 27.90
C ARG A 304 7.12 9.77 27.98
N ASP A 305 6.42 10.55 28.79
CA ASP A 305 4.98 10.44 28.97
C ASP A 305 4.24 10.90 27.70
N ASP A 306 4.73 11.97 27.06
CA ASP A 306 4.19 12.43 25.78
C ASP A 306 4.46 11.41 24.67
N THR A 307 5.62 10.78 24.68
CA THR A 307 5.96 9.69 23.75
C THR A 307 5.04 8.49 23.94
N ALA A 308 4.76 8.10 25.20
CA ALA A 308 3.84 7.00 25.50
C ALA A 308 2.41 7.31 25.05
N LYS A 309 1.91 8.53 25.31
CA LYS A 309 0.58 8.99 24.87
C LYS A 309 0.43 8.91 23.34
N ASP A 310 1.44 9.36 22.60
CA ASP A 310 1.43 9.31 21.14
C ASP A 310 1.38 7.86 20.61
N LEU A 311 2.15 6.95 21.22
CA LEU A 311 2.14 5.53 20.87
C LEU A 311 0.80 4.87 21.21
N ASP A 312 0.18 5.19 22.35
CA ASP A 312 -1.14 4.68 22.75
C ASP A 312 -2.25 5.13 21.78
N GLU A 313 -2.23 6.39 21.39
CA GLU A 313 -3.19 6.92 20.40
C GLU A 313 -3.01 6.23 19.05
N LEU A 314 -1.76 6.04 18.60
CA LEU A 314 -1.44 5.35 17.38
C LEU A 314 -1.88 3.89 17.44
N ARG A 315 -1.63 3.18 18.55
CA ARG A 315 -2.05 1.81 18.77
C ARG A 315 -3.57 1.66 18.66
N ARG A 316 -4.33 2.53 19.34
CA ARG A 316 -5.81 2.54 19.24
C ARG A 316 -6.29 2.80 17.81
N THR A 317 -5.62 3.66 17.06
CA THR A 317 -5.94 3.92 15.66
C THR A 317 -5.70 2.68 14.80
N LEU A 318 -4.57 1.99 14.98
CA LEU A 318 -4.22 0.78 14.24
C LEU A 318 -5.15 -0.39 14.54
N ASP A 319 -5.57 -0.54 15.80
CA ASP A 319 -6.59 -1.55 16.19
C ASP A 319 -7.93 -1.29 15.50
N ARG A 320 -8.37 -0.03 15.47
CA ARG A 320 -9.63 0.35 14.82
C ARG A 320 -9.65 0.07 13.31
N ILE A 321 -8.54 0.30 12.62
CA ILE A 321 -8.43 0.06 11.16
C ILE A 321 -7.95 -1.35 10.81
N GLY A 322 -7.61 -2.18 11.81
CA GLY A 322 -7.23 -3.58 11.61
C GLY A 322 -5.83 -3.79 11.03
N LEU A 323 -4.89 -2.86 11.24
CA LEU A 323 -3.51 -2.95 10.76
C LEU A 323 -2.61 -3.68 11.78
N LEU A 324 -2.81 -4.99 11.94
CA LEU A 324 -2.15 -5.79 12.97
C LEU A 324 -0.62 -5.74 12.92
N ASN A 325 -0.03 -5.82 11.73
CA ASN A 325 1.42 -5.73 11.57
C ASN A 325 1.98 -4.37 12.05
N ALA A 326 1.31 -3.26 11.68
CA ALA A 326 1.73 -1.93 12.12
C ALA A 326 1.55 -1.76 13.64
N ARG A 327 0.53 -2.41 14.24
CA ARG A 327 0.35 -2.46 15.69
C ARG A 327 1.52 -3.14 16.39
N GLU A 328 1.99 -4.29 15.89
CA GLU A 328 3.19 -4.95 16.42
C GLU A 328 4.44 -4.07 16.35
N MET A 329 4.53 -3.20 15.33
CA MET A 329 5.61 -2.22 15.23
C MET A 329 5.54 -1.16 16.35
N VAL A 330 4.33 -0.76 16.75
CA VAL A 330 4.12 0.14 17.90
C VAL A 330 4.50 -0.57 19.20
N ASP A 331 4.07 -1.82 19.39
CA ASP A 331 4.43 -2.61 20.57
C ASP A 331 5.97 -2.76 20.72
N LYS A 332 6.67 -2.96 19.60
CA LYS A 332 8.15 -2.96 19.59
C LYS A 332 8.75 -1.58 19.90
N ALA A 333 8.09 -0.49 19.49
CA ALA A 333 8.58 0.87 19.73
C ALA A 333 8.56 1.24 21.21
N TYR A 334 7.59 0.77 22.01
CA TYR A 334 7.60 0.94 23.46
C TYR A 334 8.90 0.40 24.09
N ALA A 335 9.26 -0.84 23.72
CA ALA A 335 10.49 -1.47 24.23
C ALA A 335 11.75 -0.74 23.72
N GLU A 336 11.79 -0.36 22.45
CA GLU A 336 12.92 0.33 21.80
C GLU A 336 13.18 1.71 22.43
N LEU A 337 12.13 2.42 22.82
CA LEU A 337 12.21 3.76 23.39
C LEU A 337 12.26 3.75 24.93
N GLY A 338 12.06 2.59 25.55
CA GLY A 338 12.06 2.42 26.99
C GLY A 338 10.89 3.15 27.68
N VAL A 339 9.73 3.25 27.02
CA VAL A 339 8.49 3.80 27.56
C VAL A 339 7.49 2.66 27.81
N ALA A 340 6.60 2.84 28.77
CA ALA A 340 5.52 1.90 29.06
C ALA A 340 4.21 2.43 28.46
N PRO A 341 3.28 1.55 28.01
CA PRO A 341 1.91 1.96 27.70
C PRO A 341 1.32 2.70 28.90
N ALA A 342 0.57 3.79 28.68
CA ALA A 342 -0.20 4.41 29.73
C ALA A 342 -1.23 3.35 30.18
N GLY A 343 -1.16 2.94 31.46
CA GLY A 343 -2.02 1.88 31.97
C GLY A 343 -3.49 2.18 31.70
N ASP A 344 -4.25 1.19 31.32
CA ASP A 344 -5.71 1.24 31.46
C ASP A 344 -5.98 1.57 32.92
N GLY A 345 -6.49 2.77 33.20
CA GLY A 345 -6.75 3.26 34.55
C GLY A 345 -7.72 2.36 35.30
N THR A 346 -7.21 1.26 35.81
CA THR A 346 -7.78 0.60 36.94
C THR A 346 -7.10 1.25 38.15
N ASP A 347 -7.61 2.42 38.54
CA ASP A 347 -7.37 2.95 39.86
C ASP A 347 -7.76 1.86 40.86
N GLY A 348 -6.72 1.24 41.42
CA GLY A 348 -6.88 0.42 42.59
C GLY A 348 -7.38 1.33 43.73
N GLU A 349 -8.66 1.36 43.96
CA GLU A 349 -9.21 1.66 45.25
C GLU A 349 -8.63 0.66 46.24
N THR A 350 -7.46 1.00 46.77
CA THR A 350 -7.02 0.47 48.05
C THR A 350 -7.90 1.14 49.08
N GLY A 351 -9.05 0.51 49.36
CA GLY A 351 -9.85 0.79 50.51
C GLY A 351 -9.00 0.54 51.78
N ASP A 352 -8.44 1.61 52.30
CA ASP A 352 -7.96 1.66 53.64
C ASP A 352 -9.18 1.63 54.58
N GLY A 353 -9.45 0.47 55.13
CA GLY A 353 -10.46 0.21 56.09
C GLY A 353 -9.81 -0.03 57.45
N THR A 354 -9.55 1.05 58.12
CA THR A 354 -9.20 1.10 59.56
C THR A 354 -10.37 0.67 60.42
N ASP A 355 -10.06 -0.23 61.33
CA ASP A 355 -10.49 -0.35 62.72
C ASP A 355 -11.92 0.02 63.11
N GLY A 356 -12.53 -0.89 63.74
CA GLY A 356 -13.75 -0.69 64.58
C GLY A 356 -14.05 -1.87 65.47
N GLU A 357 -13.40 -1.88 66.62
CA GLU A 357 -13.64 -2.73 67.77
C GLU A 357 -15.11 -2.82 68.21
N SER A 358 -15.30 -3.90 68.88
CA SER A 358 -16.13 -4.09 70.07
C SER A 358 -17.55 -4.67 69.95
N GLY A 359 -17.68 -5.80 70.59
CA GLY A 359 -18.63 -5.87 71.67
C GLY A 359 -19.80 -6.83 71.57
N ARG A 360 -19.64 -7.99 72.24
CA ARG A 360 -20.65 -8.65 73.07
C ARG A 360 -22.08 -8.91 72.51
N ARG A 361 -22.45 -10.08 72.25
CA ARG A 361 -23.03 -11.13 73.13
C ARG A 361 -23.35 -12.39 72.32
#